data_7fc96716bccdd58f4adaea1389cb60a0
#
_entry.id   7fc96716bccdd58f4adaea1389cb60a0
#
_cell.length_a   1.000
_cell.length_b   1.000
_cell.length_c   1.000
_cell.angle_alpha   90.00
_cell.angle_beta   90.00
_cell.angle_gamma   90.00
#
_symmetry.space_group_name_H-M   'P 1'
#
loop_
_entity.id
_entity.type
_entity.pdbx_description
1 polymer ?
#
loop_
_entity_poly.entity_id
_entity_poly.type
_entity_poly.pdbx_seq_one_letter_code
_entity_poly.pdbx_strand_id
1 'polypeptide(L)'
;MKSRNQIYIFSFFIVLCCGHLQGDNLQTDKSFQEQSMLAVLYAQTSAEFAANNIQVYNNAITAIDKALKDTSWTAALEQKGNFSSKSPAIIIDVDETVLDNSAFQARTILEGFSYPEGWIDWGLEGSADAVAGVSKFLNYADQKGVKIFYVTNRVSELEQSTKANIINLKLPFDEDIDVLLMKGENDWTSDKVSRRLLIANEYRIILLVGDQLTDFISSEEATLEDISRKELASKYENMWGSKWFMITNPMYGRWEYSLYDNKSVSYTHLRAH
;
A
#
# COMPACT_ATOMS: atom_id res chain seq x y z
N MET A 1 -16.14 35.19 -90.57
CA MET A 1 -16.15 33.92 -89.89
C MET A 1 -15.54 34.15 -88.49
N LYS A 2 -16.39 34.24 -87.48
CA LYS A 2 -15.95 34.50 -86.08
C LYS A 2 -16.01 33.19 -85.29
N SER A 3 -14.86 32.72 -84.77
CA SER A 3 -14.71 31.62 -83.92
C SER A 3 -15.06 32.04 -82.45
N ARG A 4 -16.03 31.37 -81.85
CA ARG A 4 -16.38 31.60 -80.42
C ARG A 4 -15.62 30.57 -79.60
N ASN A 5 -14.69 31.07 -78.74
CA ASN A 5 -14.08 30.26 -77.67
C ASN A 5 -15.03 30.14 -76.50
N GLN A 6 -15.38 28.91 -76.18
CA GLN A 6 -16.06 28.61 -74.93
C GLN A 6 -15.01 28.30 -73.84
N ILE A 7 -15.09 29.10 -72.79
CA ILE A 7 -14.29 28.90 -71.59
C ILE A 7 -15.12 28.03 -70.65
N TYR A 8 -14.63 26.80 -70.33
CA TYR A 8 -15.20 25.94 -69.28
C TYR A 8 -14.57 26.33 -67.94
N ILE A 9 -15.40 26.87 -67.04
CA ILE A 9 -15.03 27.11 -65.66
C ILE A 9 -15.28 25.80 -64.90
N PHE A 10 -14.20 25.13 -64.48
CA PHE A 10 -14.26 24.00 -63.53
C PHE A 10 -14.36 24.55 -62.11
N SER A 11 -15.55 24.47 -61.50
CA SER A 11 -15.72 24.73 -60.08
C SER A 11 -15.22 23.54 -59.27
N PHE A 12 -14.12 23.73 -58.57
CA PHE A 12 -13.58 22.76 -57.61
C PHE A 12 -14.34 22.95 -56.29
N PHE A 13 -15.25 22.02 -55.98
CA PHE A 13 -15.86 21.93 -54.64
C PHE A 13 -14.84 21.28 -53.70
N ILE A 14 -14.22 22.09 -52.85
CA ILE A 14 -13.46 21.60 -51.71
C ILE A 14 -14.48 21.24 -50.62
N VAL A 15 -14.74 19.96 -50.44
CA VAL A 15 -15.46 19.45 -49.27
C VAL A 15 -14.48 19.46 -48.12
N LEU A 16 -14.59 20.47 -47.25
CA LEU A 16 -13.95 20.47 -45.94
C LEU A 16 -14.65 19.39 -45.08
N CYS A 17 -14.07 18.19 -45.02
CA CYS A 17 -14.35 17.25 -43.95
C CYS A 17 -13.77 17.84 -42.65
N CYS A 18 -14.60 18.59 -41.92
CA CYS A 18 -14.35 18.82 -40.49
C CYS A 18 -14.47 17.45 -39.77
N GLY A 19 -13.36 16.74 -39.70
CA GLY A 19 -13.25 15.64 -38.79
C GLY A 19 -13.38 16.19 -37.37
N HIS A 20 -14.48 15.87 -36.70
CA HIS A 20 -14.59 16.00 -35.26
C HIS A 20 -13.56 15.05 -34.65
N LEU A 21 -12.40 15.59 -34.31
CA LEU A 21 -11.54 14.98 -33.30
C LEU A 21 -12.28 15.20 -31.98
N GLN A 22 -13.22 14.29 -31.67
CA GLN A 22 -13.83 14.22 -30.38
C GLN A 22 -12.75 13.81 -29.39
N GLY A 23 -12.57 14.66 -28.37
CA GLY A 23 -11.69 14.40 -27.25
C GLY A 23 -12.23 13.29 -26.34
N ASP A 24 -12.05 12.04 -26.76
CA ASP A 24 -12.37 10.87 -25.93
C ASP A 24 -11.34 10.58 -24.83
N ASN A 25 -10.19 11.29 -24.84
CA ASN A 25 -9.10 11.00 -23.92
C ASN A 25 -9.23 11.62 -22.52
N LEU A 26 -10.04 12.67 -22.34
CA LEU A 26 -10.23 13.31 -21.03
C LEU A 26 -11.32 12.62 -20.18
N GLN A 27 -12.24 11.90 -20.80
CA GLN A 27 -13.34 11.23 -20.11
C GLN A 27 -12.94 9.84 -19.59
N THR A 28 -11.95 9.21 -20.23
CA THR A 28 -11.41 7.91 -19.81
C THR A 28 -10.56 8.01 -18.53
N ASP A 29 -9.75 9.07 -18.39
CA ASP A 29 -8.93 9.25 -17.19
C ASP A 29 -9.76 9.56 -15.95
N LYS A 30 -10.78 10.37 -16.05
CA LYS A 30 -11.66 10.73 -14.94
C LYS A 30 -12.50 9.55 -14.45
N SER A 31 -12.98 8.69 -15.34
CA SER A 31 -13.72 7.49 -14.98
C SER A 31 -12.86 6.44 -14.27
N PHE A 32 -11.55 6.45 -14.48
CA PHE A 32 -10.61 5.56 -13.82
C PHE A 32 -10.41 5.95 -12.34
N GLN A 33 -10.17 7.22 -12.04
CA GLN A 33 -10.05 7.67 -10.65
C GLN A 33 -11.37 7.48 -9.88
N GLU A 34 -12.52 7.68 -10.54
CA GLU A 34 -13.84 7.47 -9.94
C GLU A 34 -14.11 6.01 -9.53
N GLN A 35 -13.42 5.02 -10.12
CA GLN A 35 -13.58 3.61 -9.74
C GLN A 35 -13.15 3.33 -8.29
N SER A 36 -12.16 4.04 -7.77
CA SER A 36 -11.68 3.89 -6.40
C SER A 36 -12.53 4.64 -5.37
N MET A 37 -13.48 5.49 -5.81
CA MET A 37 -14.26 6.36 -4.92
C MET A 37 -14.99 5.60 -3.82
N LEU A 38 -15.65 4.48 -4.12
CA LEU A 38 -16.34 3.69 -3.09
C LEU A 38 -15.38 3.08 -2.08
N ALA A 39 -14.19 2.66 -2.53
CA ALA A 39 -13.16 2.14 -1.63
C ALA A 39 -12.64 3.22 -0.67
N VAL A 40 -12.40 4.43 -1.19
CA VAL A 40 -11.96 5.58 -0.39
C VAL A 40 -13.06 6.00 0.60
N LEU A 41 -14.31 6.12 0.15
CA LEU A 41 -15.44 6.43 1.03
C LEU A 41 -15.61 5.37 2.12
N TYR A 42 -15.46 4.09 1.78
CA TYR A 42 -15.53 3.00 2.75
C TYR A 42 -14.43 3.13 3.81
N ALA A 43 -13.19 3.38 3.40
CA ALA A 43 -12.07 3.56 4.32
C ALA A 43 -12.29 4.78 5.25
N GLN A 44 -12.76 5.91 4.70
CA GLN A 44 -12.93 7.16 5.46
C GLN A 44 -14.15 7.18 6.38
N THR A 45 -15.22 6.47 6.04
CA THR A 45 -16.53 6.72 6.68
C THR A 45 -17.15 5.49 7.31
N SER A 46 -16.74 4.26 6.97
CA SER A 46 -17.45 3.09 7.48
C SER A 46 -16.99 2.68 8.87
N ALA A 47 -17.95 2.39 9.73
CA ALA A 47 -17.69 1.80 11.03
C ALA A 47 -17.10 0.38 10.92
N GLU A 48 -17.46 -0.35 9.86
CA GLU A 48 -16.98 -1.69 9.57
C GLU A 48 -15.49 -1.72 9.28
N PHE A 49 -14.97 -0.74 8.50
CA PHE A 49 -13.54 -0.60 8.24
C PHE A 49 -12.77 -0.34 9.53
N ALA A 50 -13.22 0.64 10.31
CA ALA A 50 -12.61 0.97 11.61
C ALA A 50 -12.65 -0.22 12.58
N ALA A 51 -13.80 -0.92 12.67
CA ALA A 51 -13.97 -2.08 13.54
C ALA A 51 -13.06 -3.25 13.14
N ASN A 52 -12.90 -3.50 11.82
CA ASN A 52 -11.99 -4.53 11.32
C ASN A 52 -10.54 -4.24 11.73
N ASN A 53 -10.07 -3.03 11.57
CA ASN A 53 -8.72 -2.64 11.95
C ASN A 53 -8.51 -2.75 13.48
N ILE A 54 -9.46 -2.25 14.27
CA ILE A 54 -9.41 -2.35 15.74
C ILE A 54 -9.35 -3.81 16.19
N GLN A 55 -10.15 -4.73 15.61
CA GLN A 55 -10.12 -6.14 16.00
C GLN A 55 -8.81 -6.82 15.63
N VAL A 56 -8.21 -6.48 14.46
CA VAL A 56 -6.90 -6.98 14.05
C VAL A 56 -5.83 -6.57 15.08
N TYR A 57 -5.78 -5.31 15.47
CA TYR A 57 -4.83 -4.82 16.46
C TYR A 57 -5.08 -5.38 17.86
N ASN A 58 -6.33 -5.57 18.28
CA ASN A 58 -6.64 -6.24 19.56
C ASN A 58 -6.16 -7.70 19.57
N ASN A 59 -6.30 -8.41 18.44
CA ASN A 59 -5.76 -9.76 18.30
C ASN A 59 -4.23 -9.77 18.31
N ALA A 60 -3.58 -8.80 17.67
CA ALA A 60 -2.13 -8.64 17.69
C ALA A 60 -1.59 -8.38 19.11
N ILE A 61 -2.29 -7.59 19.93
CA ILE A 61 -1.97 -7.41 21.35
C ILE A 61 -1.97 -8.76 22.09
N THR A 62 -2.99 -9.58 21.87
CA THR A 62 -3.07 -10.91 22.48
C THR A 62 -1.93 -11.83 22.02
N ALA A 63 -1.52 -11.72 20.77
CA ALA A 63 -0.41 -12.49 20.20
C ALA A 63 0.95 -12.08 20.77
N ILE A 64 1.17 -10.79 21.11
CA ILE A 64 2.38 -10.34 21.81
C ILE A 64 2.55 -11.13 23.12
N ASP A 65 1.51 -11.23 23.95
CA ASP A 65 1.60 -11.92 25.24
C ASP A 65 1.92 -13.41 25.10
N LYS A 66 1.45 -14.05 24.03
CA LYS A 66 1.78 -15.45 23.72
C LYS A 66 3.23 -15.57 23.27
N ALA A 67 3.64 -14.72 22.35
CA ALA A 67 4.99 -14.74 21.76
C ALA A 67 6.09 -14.43 22.79
N LEU A 68 5.80 -13.59 23.79
CA LEU A 68 6.75 -13.28 24.87
C LEU A 68 6.97 -14.48 25.81
N LYS A 69 6.00 -15.39 25.93
CA LYS A 69 6.11 -16.61 26.74
C LYS A 69 6.80 -17.75 26.00
N ASP A 70 6.82 -17.73 24.66
CA ASP A 70 7.39 -18.77 23.82
C ASP A 70 8.62 -18.23 23.05
N THR A 71 9.81 -18.54 23.55
CA THR A 71 11.06 -18.10 22.94
C THR A 71 11.37 -18.79 21.60
N SER A 72 10.66 -19.85 21.24
CA SER A 72 10.73 -20.50 19.91
C SER A 72 9.84 -19.81 18.85
N TRP A 73 9.01 -18.87 19.28
CA TRP A 73 8.09 -18.14 18.41
C TRP A 73 8.84 -17.17 17.50
N THR A 74 8.65 -17.29 16.19
CA THR A 74 9.02 -16.28 15.19
C THR A 74 7.92 -16.12 14.15
N ALA A 75 7.75 -14.89 13.66
CA ALA A 75 6.84 -14.54 12.58
C ALA A 75 7.53 -14.42 11.20
N ALA A 76 8.85 -14.24 11.17
CA ALA A 76 9.61 -14.05 9.94
C ALA A 76 10.01 -15.40 9.35
N LEU A 77 9.65 -15.65 8.10
CA LEU A 77 10.06 -16.86 7.36
C LEU A 77 11.58 -16.93 7.15
N GLU A 78 12.19 -15.76 7.10
CA GLU A 78 13.64 -15.58 6.91
C GLU A 78 14.44 -15.90 8.18
N GLN A 79 13.82 -15.84 9.36
CA GLN A 79 14.52 -16.03 10.63
C GLN A 79 14.90 -17.48 10.85
N LYS A 80 16.19 -17.78 10.82
CA LYS A 80 16.77 -19.11 10.97
C LYS A 80 17.74 -19.17 12.15
N GLY A 81 18.10 -20.38 12.54
CA GLY A 81 19.11 -20.61 13.58
C GLY A 81 18.61 -20.27 15.00
N ASN A 82 19.54 -19.86 15.87
CA ASN A 82 19.24 -19.57 17.27
C ASN A 82 18.81 -18.11 17.44
N PHE A 83 17.54 -17.88 17.60
CA PHE A 83 16.95 -16.57 17.87
C PHE A 83 16.25 -16.47 19.24
N SER A 84 16.17 -17.57 19.98
CA SER A 84 15.40 -17.65 21.23
C SER A 84 15.90 -16.70 22.33
N SER A 85 17.19 -16.35 22.31
CA SER A 85 17.80 -15.41 23.26
C SER A 85 17.78 -13.96 22.80
N LYS A 86 17.34 -13.67 21.56
CA LYS A 86 17.28 -12.32 21.02
C LYS A 86 16.08 -11.54 21.60
N SER A 87 16.25 -10.23 21.75
CA SER A 87 15.17 -9.33 22.16
C SER A 87 14.01 -9.38 21.18
N PRO A 88 12.76 -9.35 21.66
CA PRO A 88 11.60 -9.42 20.80
C PRO A 88 11.40 -8.12 20.02
N ALA A 89 11.00 -8.25 18.76
CA ALA A 89 10.62 -7.12 17.90
C ALA A 89 9.40 -7.44 17.05
N ILE A 90 8.66 -6.41 16.67
CA ILE A 90 7.65 -6.44 15.62
C ILE A 90 8.16 -5.67 14.40
N ILE A 91 7.73 -6.10 13.23
CA ILE A 91 7.89 -5.35 11.99
C ILE A 91 6.50 -4.93 11.54
N ILE A 92 6.34 -3.63 11.30
CA ILE A 92 5.08 -3.04 10.87
C ILE A 92 5.31 -2.18 9.63
N ASP A 93 4.44 -2.32 8.64
CA ASP A 93 4.39 -1.41 7.51
C ASP A 93 3.84 -0.04 7.94
N VAL A 94 3.98 0.99 7.09
CA VAL A 94 3.57 2.36 7.41
C VAL A 94 2.26 2.74 6.72
N ASP A 95 2.20 2.68 5.38
CA ASP A 95 1.08 3.17 4.61
C ASP A 95 -0.11 2.22 4.69
N GLU A 96 -1.29 2.74 5.04
CA GLU A 96 -2.54 1.99 5.31
C GLU A 96 -2.43 0.95 6.44
N THR A 97 -1.29 0.96 7.13
CA THR A 97 -1.06 0.12 8.31
C THR A 97 -0.92 0.97 9.57
N VAL A 98 0.03 1.90 9.61
CA VAL A 98 0.20 2.88 10.70
C VAL A 98 -0.46 4.19 10.36
N LEU A 99 -0.24 4.70 9.15
CA LEU A 99 -0.70 5.99 8.63
C LEU A 99 -1.81 5.77 7.60
N ASP A 100 -2.91 6.48 7.76
CA ASP A 100 -4.06 6.47 6.86
C ASP A 100 -3.86 7.53 5.75
N ASN A 101 -3.63 7.08 4.52
CA ASN A 101 -3.48 7.96 3.37
C ASN A 101 -4.77 8.08 2.54
N SER A 102 -5.92 7.74 3.08
CA SER A 102 -7.21 7.87 2.38
C SER A 102 -7.49 9.31 1.94
N ALA A 103 -6.95 10.31 2.65
CA ALA A 103 -7.03 11.72 2.26
C ALA A 103 -6.25 12.00 0.96
N PHE A 104 -5.07 11.39 0.78
CA PHE A 104 -4.35 11.46 -0.50
C PHE A 104 -5.14 10.80 -1.62
N GLN A 105 -5.70 9.62 -1.37
CA GLN A 105 -6.52 8.92 -2.36
C GLN A 105 -7.78 9.74 -2.73
N ALA A 106 -8.38 10.45 -1.79
CA ALA A 106 -9.47 11.38 -2.09
C ALA A 106 -9.01 12.55 -2.98
N ARG A 107 -7.82 13.12 -2.75
CA ARG A 107 -7.25 14.18 -3.61
C ARG A 107 -7.06 13.69 -5.04
N THR A 108 -6.55 12.47 -5.27
CA THR A 108 -6.38 11.93 -6.63
C THR A 108 -7.70 11.90 -7.40
N ILE A 109 -8.82 11.57 -6.72
CA ILE A 109 -10.15 11.53 -7.34
C ILE A 109 -10.65 12.96 -7.61
N LEU A 110 -10.56 13.85 -6.62
CA LEU A 110 -11.12 15.20 -6.70
C LEU A 110 -10.39 16.08 -7.71
N GLU A 111 -9.07 15.94 -7.79
CA GLU A 111 -8.20 16.76 -8.63
C GLU A 111 -7.88 16.11 -9.97
N GLY A 112 -8.16 14.81 -10.13
CA GLY A 112 -8.05 14.09 -11.41
C GLY A 112 -6.63 13.69 -11.78
N PHE A 113 -5.80 13.33 -10.81
CA PHE A 113 -4.45 12.78 -11.03
C PHE A 113 -4.33 11.36 -10.44
N SER A 114 -3.20 10.70 -10.66
CA SER A 114 -2.94 9.34 -10.17
C SER A 114 -1.54 9.24 -9.57
N TYR A 115 -1.37 8.36 -8.59
CA TYR A 115 -0.05 8.00 -8.09
C TYR A 115 0.91 7.67 -9.27
N PRO A 116 2.18 8.15 -9.28
CA PRO A 116 2.90 8.78 -8.18
C PRO A 116 2.79 10.31 -8.08
N GLU A 117 2.00 10.97 -8.93
CA GLU A 117 1.82 12.42 -8.90
C GLU A 117 1.30 12.85 -7.52
N GLY A 118 1.85 13.94 -6.96
CA GLY A 118 1.46 14.50 -5.66
C GLY A 118 1.84 13.67 -4.42
N TRP A 119 2.41 12.45 -4.59
CA TRP A 119 2.74 11.58 -3.47
C TRP A 119 3.85 12.14 -2.57
N ILE A 120 4.89 12.71 -3.17
CA ILE A 120 5.98 13.31 -2.40
C ILE A 120 5.47 14.51 -1.61
N ASP A 121 4.67 15.38 -2.22
CA ASP A 121 4.10 16.55 -1.54
C ASP A 121 3.22 16.13 -0.37
N TRP A 122 2.34 15.13 -0.56
CA TRP A 122 1.56 14.54 0.53
C TRP A 122 2.44 13.99 1.67
N GLY A 123 3.46 13.23 1.32
CA GLY A 123 4.38 12.66 2.31
C GLY A 123 5.14 13.74 3.10
N LEU A 124 5.50 14.85 2.45
CA LEU A 124 6.17 15.99 3.09
C LEU A 124 5.24 16.79 4.02
N GLU A 125 3.92 16.78 3.79
CA GLU A 125 2.96 17.39 4.73
C GLU A 125 3.02 16.75 6.12
N GLY A 126 3.32 15.45 6.22
CA GLY A 126 3.42 14.73 7.48
C GLY A 126 2.13 14.78 8.31
N SER A 127 0.97 14.79 7.65
CA SER A 127 -0.34 15.07 8.25
C SER A 127 -1.31 13.89 8.21
N ALA A 128 -0.85 12.70 7.81
CA ALA A 128 -1.67 11.50 7.80
C ALA A 128 -2.12 11.11 9.22
N ASP A 129 -3.39 10.73 9.36
CA ASP A 129 -3.94 10.24 10.62
C ASP A 129 -3.45 8.81 10.93
N ALA A 130 -3.61 8.40 12.17
CA ALA A 130 -3.32 7.03 12.58
C ALA A 130 -4.47 6.08 12.18
N VAL A 131 -4.13 4.92 11.62
CA VAL A 131 -5.09 3.85 11.37
C VAL A 131 -5.76 3.42 12.69
N ALA A 132 -7.08 3.19 12.64
CA ALA A 132 -7.87 2.88 13.83
C ALA A 132 -7.33 1.65 14.58
N GLY A 133 -7.00 1.82 15.86
CA GLY A 133 -6.48 0.77 16.74
C GLY A 133 -4.97 0.69 16.85
N VAL A 134 -4.20 1.25 15.89
CA VAL A 134 -2.74 1.13 15.86
C VAL A 134 -2.06 1.75 17.08
N SER A 135 -2.52 2.91 17.53
CA SER A 135 -1.91 3.59 18.69
C SER A 135 -1.96 2.74 19.96
N LYS A 136 -3.08 2.09 20.22
CA LYS A 136 -3.21 1.15 21.36
C LYS A 136 -2.26 -0.01 21.23
N PHE A 137 -2.14 -0.59 20.04
CA PHE A 137 -1.28 -1.74 19.77
C PHE A 137 0.21 -1.40 19.94
N LEU A 138 0.69 -0.33 19.31
CA LEU A 138 2.10 0.06 19.35
C LEU A 138 2.52 0.47 20.77
N ASN A 139 1.70 1.27 21.46
CA ASN A 139 1.98 1.63 22.85
C ASN A 139 1.98 0.41 23.79
N TYR A 140 1.14 -0.59 23.54
CA TYR A 140 1.19 -1.84 24.30
C TYR A 140 2.47 -2.62 24.06
N ALA A 141 2.90 -2.74 22.78
CA ALA A 141 4.14 -3.41 22.42
C ALA A 141 5.36 -2.75 23.10
N ASP A 142 5.45 -1.42 23.03
CA ASP A 142 6.50 -0.63 23.67
C ASP A 142 6.54 -0.83 25.18
N GLN A 143 5.40 -0.75 25.86
CA GLN A 143 5.28 -1.01 27.31
C GLN A 143 5.71 -2.43 27.72
N LYS A 144 5.63 -3.41 26.80
CA LYS A 144 6.12 -4.77 27.00
C LYS A 144 7.60 -4.95 26.66
N GLY A 145 8.30 -3.91 26.28
CA GLY A 145 9.71 -3.95 25.87
C GLY A 145 9.91 -4.63 24.53
N VAL A 146 8.89 -4.65 23.67
CA VAL A 146 8.99 -5.15 22.29
C VAL A 146 9.44 -4.01 21.39
N LYS A 147 10.56 -4.19 20.69
CA LYS A 147 11.07 -3.20 19.74
C LYS A 147 10.15 -3.11 18.51
N ILE A 148 9.91 -1.90 18.02
CA ILE A 148 9.05 -1.63 16.87
C ILE A 148 9.92 -1.17 15.72
N PHE A 149 9.86 -1.87 14.58
CA PHE A 149 10.49 -1.49 13.33
C PHE A 149 9.43 -1.14 12.29
N TYR A 150 9.49 0.08 11.79
CA TYR A 150 8.66 0.57 10.70
C TYR A 150 9.38 0.28 9.37
N VAL A 151 8.84 -0.63 8.56
CA VAL A 151 9.45 -1.04 7.29
C VAL A 151 8.55 -0.63 6.15
N THR A 152 8.90 0.44 5.44
CA THR A 152 8.03 1.10 4.46
C THR A 152 8.63 1.18 3.07
N ASN A 153 7.78 1.26 2.06
CA ASN A 153 8.17 1.59 0.69
C ASN A 153 8.08 3.08 0.37
N ARG A 154 7.85 3.93 1.37
CA ARG A 154 8.18 5.36 1.25
C ARG A 154 9.67 5.51 0.92
N VAL A 155 9.99 6.46 0.03
CA VAL A 155 11.38 6.74 -0.34
C VAL A 155 12.08 7.54 0.76
N SER A 156 13.40 7.39 0.86
CA SER A 156 14.22 8.01 1.91
C SER A 156 14.10 9.54 1.97
N GLU A 157 13.72 10.20 0.88
CA GLU A 157 13.40 11.65 0.86
C GLU A 157 12.29 12.01 1.86
N LEU A 158 11.38 11.09 2.17
CA LEU A 158 10.27 11.28 3.10
C LEU A 158 10.58 10.88 4.55
N GLU A 159 11.82 10.51 4.87
CA GLU A 159 12.18 9.98 6.18
C GLU A 159 11.81 10.95 7.30
N GLN A 160 12.28 12.20 7.22
CA GLN A 160 12.07 13.20 8.27
C GLN A 160 10.58 13.52 8.49
N SER A 161 9.81 13.66 7.41
CA SER A 161 8.37 13.94 7.51
C SER A 161 7.59 12.74 8.04
N THR A 162 7.98 11.52 7.63
CA THR A 162 7.37 10.28 8.13
C THR A 162 7.66 10.09 9.62
N LYS A 163 8.91 10.28 10.06
CA LYS A 163 9.30 10.28 11.47
C LYS A 163 8.50 11.31 12.27
N ALA A 164 8.44 12.55 11.77
CA ALA A 164 7.69 13.62 12.42
C ALA A 164 6.19 13.28 12.55
N ASN A 165 5.58 12.70 11.52
CA ASN A 165 4.18 12.28 11.56
C ASN A 165 3.95 11.21 12.64
N ILE A 166 4.79 10.17 12.70
CA ILE A 166 4.71 9.11 13.72
C ILE A 166 4.82 9.70 15.12
N ILE A 167 5.80 10.58 15.36
CA ILE A 167 6.02 11.23 16.68
C ILE A 167 4.84 12.15 17.04
N ASN A 168 4.32 12.94 16.09
CA ASN A 168 3.19 13.84 16.33
C ASN A 168 1.92 13.08 16.72
N LEU A 169 1.73 11.85 16.19
CA LEU A 169 0.66 10.95 16.58
C LEU A 169 0.90 10.26 17.92
N LYS A 170 2.01 10.58 18.61
CA LYS A 170 2.42 9.98 19.89
C LYS A 170 2.57 8.46 19.81
N LEU A 171 3.02 7.97 18.68
CA LEU A 171 3.38 6.58 18.49
C LEU A 171 4.82 6.35 18.93
N PRO A 172 5.17 5.18 19.48
CA PRO A 172 6.52 4.87 19.91
C PRO A 172 7.51 4.98 18.75
N PHE A 173 8.63 5.68 18.98
CA PHE A 173 9.72 5.81 18.04
C PHE A 173 11.04 5.81 18.81
N ASP A 174 11.95 4.92 18.45
CA ASP A 174 13.27 4.86 19.04
C ASP A 174 14.21 5.79 18.27
N GLU A 175 14.84 6.74 18.95
CA GLU A 175 15.78 7.68 18.34
C GLU A 175 17.24 7.24 18.46
N ASP A 176 17.51 6.21 19.28
CA ASP A 176 18.87 5.70 19.53
C ASP A 176 19.30 4.67 18.47
N ILE A 177 18.34 4.05 17.80
CA ILE A 177 18.58 3.09 16.71
C ILE A 177 17.69 3.42 15.50
N ASP A 178 18.16 3.02 14.32
CA ASP A 178 17.36 3.13 13.10
C ASP A 178 16.21 2.14 13.12
N VAL A 179 15.01 2.63 13.35
CA VAL A 179 13.76 1.85 13.37
C VAL A 179 12.84 2.14 12.19
N LEU A 180 13.20 3.11 11.31
CA LEU A 180 12.41 3.48 10.13
C LEU A 180 13.18 3.12 8.86
N LEU A 181 13.00 1.90 8.37
CA LEU A 181 13.72 1.37 7.22
C LEU A 181 12.95 1.62 5.93
N MET A 182 13.46 2.53 5.11
CA MET A 182 12.79 3.05 3.93
C MET A 182 13.30 2.45 2.63
N LYS A 183 12.50 2.53 1.58
CA LYS A 183 12.94 2.18 0.23
C LYS A 183 13.98 3.19 -0.27
N GLY A 184 15.04 2.66 -0.89
CA GLY A 184 16.13 3.46 -1.45
C GLY A 184 17.31 3.66 -0.51
N GLU A 185 17.18 3.36 0.78
CA GLU A 185 18.30 3.25 1.69
C GLU A 185 19.04 1.94 1.44
N ASN A 186 20.37 1.95 1.59
CA ASN A 186 21.20 0.74 1.44
C ASN A 186 20.86 -0.11 0.20
N ASP A 187 20.47 0.51 -0.91
CA ASP A 187 20.00 -0.13 -2.15
C ASP A 187 18.73 -0.98 -1.98
N TRP A 188 17.95 -0.77 -0.92
CA TRP A 188 16.70 -1.48 -0.70
C TRP A 188 15.63 -1.13 -1.74
N THR A 189 15.10 -2.18 -2.33
CA THR A 189 13.99 -2.08 -3.30
C THR A 189 12.62 -2.07 -2.60
N SER A 190 11.55 -2.23 -3.36
CA SER A 190 10.20 -2.43 -2.82
C SER A 190 10.03 -3.80 -2.14
N ASP A 191 10.92 -4.77 -2.37
CA ASP A 191 10.93 -6.03 -1.62
C ASP A 191 11.43 -5.79 -0.20
N LYS A 192 10.70 -6.33 0.78
CA LYS A 192 11.02 -6.11 2.20
C LYS A 192 11.85 -7.22 2.84
N VAL A 193 12.20 -8.28 2.10
CA VAL A 193 12.95 -9.43 2.62
C VAL A 193 14.28 -9.02 3.22
N SER A 194 15.07 -8.20 2.51
CA SER A 194 16.39 -7.76 2.98
C SER A 194 16.30 -6.95 4.29
N ARG A 195 15.27 -6.10 4.44
CA ARG A 195 15.03 -5.33 5.67
C ARG A 195 14.58 -6.23 6.81
N ARG A 196 13.70 -7.22 6.55
CA ARG A 196 13.32 -8.24 7.55
C ARG A 196 14.51 -9.09 7.99
N LEU A 197 15.38 -9.48 7.07
CA LEU A 197 16.64 -10.21 7.37
C LEU A 197 17.58 -9.39 8.25
N LEU A 198 17.75 -8.10 7.96
CA LEU A 198 18.57 -7.20 8.77
C LEU A 198 18.08 -7.21 10.22
N ILE A 199 16.79 -6.98 10.43
CA ILE A 199 16.19 -6.96 11.77
C ILE A 199 16.27 -8.35 12.42
N ALA A 200 16.03 -9.44 11.68
CA ALA A 200 16.09 -10.81 12.19
C ALA A 200 17.48 -11.25 12.65
N ASN A 201 18.55 -10.60 12.14
CA ASN A 201 19.92 -10.83 12.60
C ASN A 201 20.15 -10.36 14.04
N GLU A 202 19.44 -9.36 14.50
CA GLU A 202 19.64 -8.77 15.84
C GLU A 202 18.47 -9.06 16.80
N TYR A 203 17.26 -9.19 16.28
CA TYR A 203 16.03 -9.34 17.04
C TYR A 203 15.28 -10.63 16.69
N ARG A 204 14.48 -11.11 17.64
CA ARG A 204 13.48 -12.16 17.41
C ARG A 204 12.18 -11.52 16.92
N ILE A 205 11.84 -11.74 15.67
CA ILE A 205 10.64 -11.14 15.08
C ILE A 205 9.40 -11.88 15.54
N ILE A 206 8.61 -11.28 16.40
CA ILE A 206 7.44 -11.95 16.98
C ILE A 206 6.15 -11.72 16.20
N LEU A 207 5.98 -10.57 15.55
CA LEU A 207 4.83 -10.27 14.68
C LEU A 207 5.27 -9.56 13.40
N LEU A 208 4.53 -9.81 12.32
CA LEU A 208 4.51 -8.98 11.12
C LEU A 208 3.13 -8.38 10.97
N VAL A 209 3.07 -7.08 10.65
CA VAL A 209 1.82 -6.33 10.45
C VAL A 209 1.93 -5.51 9.17
N GLY A 210 0.94 -5.58 8.30
CA GLY A 210 0.93 -4.86 7.03
C GLY A 210 -0.41 -4.98 6.30
N ASP A 211 -0.55 -4.27 5.19
CA ASP A 211 -1.75 -4.27 4.35
C ASP A 211 -1.58 -5.03 3.04
N GLN A 212 -0.33 -5.42 2.70
CA GLN A 212 0.00 -6.11 1.46
C GLN A 212 0.67 -7.48 1.74
N LEU A 213 0.50 -8.45 0.84
CA LEU A 213 1.21 -9.74 0.94
C LEU A 213 2.72 -9.59 1.02
N THR A 214 3.28 -8.55 0.37
CA THR A 214 4.72 -8.27 0.36
C THR A 214 5.28 -7.82 1.72
N ASP A 215 4.44 -7.53 2.69
CA ASP A 215 4.86 -7.26 4.07
C ASP A 215 5.26 -8.56 4.79
N PHE A 216 4.74 -9.69 4.33
CA PHE A 216 4.87 -11.01 4.97
C PHE A 216 5.75 -11.97 4.18
N ILE A 217 5.69 -11.93 2.85
CA ILE A 217 6.43 -12.80 1.93
C ILE A 217 7.30 -12.00 0.96
N SER A 218 8.07 -12.67 0.12
CA SER A 218 8.86 -12.00 -0.91
C SER A 218 7.99 -11.40 -2.01
N SER A 219 8.51 -10.36 -2.69
CA SER A 219 7.83 -9.80 -3.86
C SER A 219 7.69 -10.82 -4.99
N GLU A 220 8.66 -11.72 -5.15
CA GLU A 220 8.62 -12.80 -6.15
C GLU A 220 7.41 -13.71 -5.89
N GLU A 221 7.25 -14.20 -4.67
CA GLU A 221 6.13 -15.06 -4.32
C GLU A 221 4.77 -14.33 -4.40
N ALA A 222 4.73 -13.05 -4.08
CA ALA A 222 3.51 -12.24 -4.09
C ALA A 222 3.08 -11.78 -5.50
N THR A 223 3.88 -11.97 -6.56
CA THR A 223 3.58 -11.57 -7.95
C THR A 223 2.84 -12.61 -8.75
N LEU A 224 2.09 -13.48 -8.11
CA LEU A 224 1.23 -14.45 -8.78
C LEU A 224 -0.06 -13.79 -9.28
N GLU A 225 -0.76 -14.44 -10.21
CA GLU A 225 -2.07 -14.00 -10.67
C GLU A 225 -3.12 -14.00 -9.55
N ASP A 226 -4.22 -13.30 -9.74
CA ASP A 226 -5.23 -13.04 -8.70
C ASP A 226 -5.77 -14.31 -8.00
N ILE A 227 -6.01 -15.40 -8.76
CA ILE A 227 -6.46 -16.68 -8.20
C ILE A 227 -5.38 -17.30 -7.32
N SER A 228 -4.16 -17.36 -7.82
CA SER A 228 -3.01 -17.89 -7.08
C SER A 228 -2.67 -17.05 -5.85
N ARG A 229 -2.91 -15.72 -5.89
CA ARG A 229 -2.77 -14.86 -4.70
C ARG A 229 -3.74 -15.24 -3.58
N LYS A 230 -4.98 -15.66 -3.90
CA LYS A 230 -5.91 -16.19 -2.91
C LYS A 230 -5.45 -17.52 -2.32
N GLU A 231 -4.82 -18.37 -3.12
CA GLU A 231 -4.22 -19.61 -2.66
C GLU A 231 -3.06 -19.37 -1.68
N LEU A 232 -2.30 -18.27 -1.83
CA LEU A 232 -1.28 -17.88 -0.85
C LEU A 232 -1.88 -17.58 0.54
N ALA A 233 -3.08 -17.01 0.60
CA ALA A 233 -3.76 -16.82 1.88
C ALA A 233 -4.03 -18.17 2.58
N SER A 234 -4.46 -19.18 1.84
CA SER A 234 -4.66 -20.53 2.36
C SER A 234 -3.34 -21.24 2.69
N LYS A 235 -2.29 -21.05 1.88
CA LYS A 235 -0.95 -21.61 2.14
C LYS A 235 -0.40 -21.17 3.49
N TYR A 236 -0.69 -19.93 3.88
CA TYR A 236 -0.21 -19.33 5.13
C TYR A 236 -1.31 -19.23 6.21
N GLU A 237 -2.36 -20.04 6.11
CA GLU A 237 -3.51 -20.03 7.02
C GLU A 237 -3.11 -19.99 8.51
N ASN A 238 -2.13 -20.77 8.89
CA ASN A 238 -1.67 -20.86 10.28
C ASN A 238 -0.90 -19.61 10.78
N MET A 239 -0.53 -18.71 9.88
CA MET A 239 0.17 -17.47 10.24
C MET A 239 -0.81 -16.33 10.54
N TRP A 240 -1.94 -16.27 9.81
CA TRP A 240 -2.91 -15.19 9.95
C TRP A 240 -3.59 -15.18 11.32
N GLY A 241 -3.67 -14.01 11.93
CA GLY A 241 -4.27 -13.81 13.24
C GLY A 241 -3.47 -14.42 14.41
N SER A 242 -2.29 -15.00 14.13
CA SER A 242 -1.37 -15.51 15.13
C SER A 242 -0.03 -14.79 15.12
N LYS A 243 0.67 -14.81 13.99
CA LYS A 243 1.98 -14.22 13.78
C LYS A 243 1.94 -13.07 12.77
N TRP A 244 0.99 -13.13 11.82
CA TRP A 244 0.77 -12.17 10.76
C TRP A 244 -0.59 -11.51 10.91
N PHE A 245 -0.61 -10.18 10.81
CA PHE A 245 -1.81 -9.37 11.00
C PHE A 245 -1.99 -8.47 9.78
N MET A 246 -2.97 -8.84 8.93
CA MET A 246 -3.31 -8.13 7.71
C MET A 246 -4.31 -7.02 8.01
N ILE A 247 -3.94 -5.77 7.73
CA ILE A 247 -4.84 -4.62 7.70
C ILE A 247 -5.52 -4.57 6.34
N THR A 248 -6.79 -4.24 6.30
CA THR A 248 -7.53 -4.17 5.04
C THR A 248 -7.23 -2.88 4.31
N ASN A 249 -6.75 -2.97 3.06
CA ASN A 249 -6.64 -1.82 2.16
C ASN A 249 -7.45 -2.09 0.87
N PRO A 250 -8.65 -1.49 0.74
CA PRO A 250 -9.48 -1.62 -0.44
C PRO A 250 -9.15 -0.60 -1.55
N MET A 251 -8.29 0.39 -1.26
CA MET A 251 -8.11 1.56 -2.12
C MET A 251 -7.09 1.34 -3.23
N TYR A 252 -6.00 0.63 -2.92
CA TYR A 252 -4.91 0.35 -3.86
C TYR A 252 -4.04 -0.81 -3.37
N GLY A 253 -3.14 -1.28 -4.22
CA GLY A 253 -2.14 -2.27 -3.84
C GLY A 253 -1.81 -3.29 -4.93
N ARG A 254 -0.90 -4.20 -4.63
CA ARG A 254 -0.52 -5.25 -5.57
C ARG A 254 -1.66 -6.19 -5.95
N TRP A 255 -2.71 -6.28 -5.13
CA TRP A 255 -3.92 -7.01 -5.47
C TRP A 255 -4.59 -6.43 -6.73
N GLU A 256 -4.55 -5.13 -6.89
CA GLU A 256 -5.09 -4.40 -8.03
C GLU A 256 -4.19 -4.60 -9.26
N TYR A 257 -2.88 -4.39 -9.13
CA TYR A 257 -1.92 -4.56 -10.23
C TYR A 257 -1.89 -6.00 -10.78
N SER A 258 -2.21 -7.00 -9.97
CA SER A 258 -2.29 -8.39 -10.43
C SER A 258 -3.47 -8.67 -11.38
N LEU A 259 -4.42 -7.73 -11.51
CA LEU A 259 -5.58 -7.88 -12.37
C LEU A 259 -5.32 -7.44 -13.81
N TYR A 260 -4.38 -6.54 -14.03
CA TYR A 260 -4.29 -5.85 -15.33
C TYR A 260 -2.88 -5.49 -15.83
N ASP A 261 -1.81 -6.07 -15.29
CA ASP A 261 -0.43 -5.81 -15.73
C ASP A 261 -0.10 -4.31 -15.90
N ASN A 262 -0.47 -3.48 -14.95
CA ASN A 262 -0.35 -2.02 -15.00
C ASN A 262 -1.21 -1.31 -16.08
N LYS A 263 -2.24 -1.97 -16.59
CA LYS A 263 -3.28 -1.35 -17.42
C LYS A 263 -4.46 -0.94 -16.56
N SER A 264 -5.30 -0.03 -17.04
CA SER A 264 -6.50 0.37 -16.31
C SER A 264 -7.47 -0.80 -16.08
N VAL A 265 -8.01 -0.90 -14.87
CA VAL A 265 -9.06 -1.89 -14.54
C VAL A 265 -10.28 -1.65 -15.41
N SER A 266 -10.87 -2.71 -15.92
CA SER A 266 -12.08 -2.67 -16.73
C SER A 266 -13.16 -3.60 -16.17
N TYR A 267 -14.39 -3.42 -16.60
CA TYR A 267 -15.51 -4.29 -16.23
C TYR A 267 -15.29 -5.77 -16.59
N THR A 268 -14.37 -6.06 -17.52
CA THR A 268 -14.01 -7.43 -17.89
C THR A 268 -13.34 -8.23 -16.78
N HIS A 269 -12.81 -7.55 -15.76
CA HIS A 269 -12.23 -8.19 -14.57
C HIS A 269 -13.29 -8.63 -13.54
N LEU A 270 -14.53 -8.12 -13.67
CA LEU A 270 -15.63 -8.57 -12.82
C LEU A 270 -16.05 -9.97 -13.20
N ARG A 271 -16.20 -10.83 -12.22
CA ARG A 271 -16.68 -12.22 -12.37
C ARG A 271 -18.05 -12.33 -11.72
N ALA A 272 -19.06 -12.57 -12.54
CA ALA A 272 -20.41 -12.91 -12.09
C ALA A 272 -20.61 -14.43 -12.31
N HIS A 273 -20.77 -15.19 -11.24
CA HIS A 273 -21.00 -16.65 -11.25
C HIS A 273 -22.38 -16.96 -10.73
#